data_a9eeff3004cea18554de4194b26f3ebf
#
_entry.id   a9eeff3004cea18554de4194b26f3ebf
#
_cell.length_a   1.000
_cell.length_b   1.000
_cell.length_c   1.000
_cell.angle_alpha   90.00
_cell.angle_beta   90.00
_cell.angle_gamma   90.00
#
_symmetry.space_group_name_H-M   'P 1'
#
loop_
_entity.id
_entity.type
_entity.pdbx_description
1 polymer ?
#
loop_
_entity_poly.entity_id
_entity_poly.type
_entity_poly.pdbx_seq_one_letter_code
_entity_poly.pdbx_strand_id
1 'polypeptide(L)'
;MSALREALVAGEVDVAVHSLKDLPVGSHDGVVVAAVPGREDPRDVLVSTGGRPLAELAAGARIGTGSPRRAAQLRALGLGLEVVDVRGNVDTRLRLVTDRRVDAVVLALAGLRRLGRQDEASEVLDPLLMLPAPGQGALAVECREGDTELRAVLALADDPATRLAVTAERALLAALEAGCTAPVGALAEVVEGEDGAELSLRAVVAAADGSAAVRRGATVPLPDSLHEYEVHDDVGEASEGVAGRHDAAAAAAALGRALATEMLADGSAQFLPVTATPRNTARSSGRIREGDL
;
A
#
# COMPACT_ATOMS: atom_id res chain seq x y z
N MET A 1 8.30 11.27 -7.18
CA MET A 1 8.94 10.56 -6.06
C MET A 1 10.45 10.50 -6.18
N SER A 2 11.05 10.25 -7.34
CA SER A 2 12.51 10.35 -7.53
C SER A 2 13.07 11.72 -7.12
N ALA A 3 12.42 12.81 -7.53
CA ALA A 3 12.87 14.17 -7.24
C ALA A 3 13.01 14.47 -5.72
N LEU A 4 12.05 13.98 -4.87
CA LEU A 4 12.17 14.17 -3.42
C LEU A 4 13.32 13.36 -2.81
N ARG A 5 13.55 12.14 -3.30
CA ARG A 5 14.67 11.31 -2.86
C ARG A 5 16.01 11.86 -3.35
N GLU A 6 16.05 12.39 -4.57
CA GLU A 6 17.22 13.12 -5.10
C GLU A 6 17.52 14.35 -4.23
N ALA A 7 16.51 15.13 -3.84
CA ALA A 7 16.65 16.28 -2.94
C ALA A 7 17.14 15.88 -1.54
N LEU A 8 16.68 14.73 -0.98
CA LEU A 8 17.20 14.16 0.28
C LEU A 8 18.70 13.84 0.15
N VAL A 9 19.10 13.12 -0.90
CA VAL A 9 20.50 12.73 -1.12
C VAL A 9 21.36 13.96 -1.35
N ALA A 10 20.86 14.98 -2.06
CA ALA A 10 21.55 16.25 -2.30
C ALA A 10 21.64 17.15 -1.04
N GLY A 11 20.92 16.83 0.04
CA GLY A 11 20.86 17.66 1.26
C GLY A 11 20.03 18.93 1.10
N GLU A 12 19.17 19.00 0.10
CA GLU A 12 18.25 20.13 -0.11
C GLU A 12 17.06 20.09 0.86
N VAL A 13 16.69 18.89 1.32
CA VAL A 13 15.71 18.65 2.38
C VAL A 13 16.25 17.59 3.33
N ASP A 14 15.77 17.58 4.57
CA ASP A 14 16.22 16.63 5.58
C ASP A 14 15.25 15.46 5.75
N VAL A 15 13.97 15.70 5.51
CA VAL A 15 12.89 14.72 5.68
C VAL A 15 11.95 14.78 4.48
N ALA A 16 11.51 13.61 4.00
CA ALA A 16 10.44 13.48 3.02
C ALA A 16 9.33 12.59 3.58
N VAL A 17 8.08 13.06 3.49
CA VAL A 17 6.90 12.30 3.95
C VAL A 17 6.09 11.87 2.75
N HIS A 18 5.78 10.58 2.69
CA HIS A 18 5.06 9.96 1.59
C HIS A 18 3.85 9.18 2.08
N SER A 19 2.83 9.07 1.25
CA SER A 19 1.85 7.99 1.37
C SER A 19 2.58 6.67 1.07
N LEU A 20 2.61 5.74 2.02
CA LEU A 20 3.43 4.52 1.90
C LEU A 20 3.03 3.66 0.70
N LYS A 21 1.74 3.59 0.37
CA LYS A 21 1.22 2.86 -0.80
C LYS A 21 1.76 3.35 -2.14
N ASP A 22 2.21 4.62 -2.20
CA ASP A 22 2.74 5.22 -3.42
C ASP A 22 4.27 5.10 -3.50
N LEU A 23 4.90 4.59 -2.43
CA LEU A 23 6.34 4.39 -2.35
C LEU A 23 6.72 3.06 -3.00
N PRO A 24 7.69 3.04 -3.95
CA PRO A 24 8.17 1.78 -4.52
C PRO A 24 8.63 0.80 -3.44
N VAL A 25 8.44 -0.49 -3.67
CA VAL A 25 8.84 -1.52 -2.68
C VAL A 25 10.35 -1.72 -2.59
N GLY A 26 11.10 -1.34 -3.64
CA GLY A 26 12.57 -1.39 -3.64
C GLY A 26 13.21 -0.32 -2.76
N SER A 27 14.41 -0.60 -2.26
CA SER A 27 15.28 0.38 -1.60
C SER A 27 15.73 1.47 -2.57
N HIS A 28 16.15 2.59 -2.02
CA HIS A 28 16.83 3.65 -2.76
C HIS A 28 18.14 3.96 -2.04
N ASP A 29 19.26 3.90 -2.76
CA ASP A 29 20.57 4.10 -2.17
C ASP A 29 20.68 5.47 -1.47
N GLY A 30 21.20 5.46 -0.25
CA GLY A 30 21.39 6.64 0.57
C GLY A 30 20.13 7.18 1.28
N VAL A 31 18.96 6.52 1.13
CA VAL A 31 17.70 6.94 1.76
C VAL A 31 17.07 5.76 2.51
N VAL A 32 16.57 6.02 3.72
CA VAL A 32 15.85 5.02 4.52
C VAL A 32 14.48 5.52 4.96
N VAL A 33 13.54 4.59 5.17
CA VAL A 33 12.28 4.86 5.87
C VAL A 33 12.59 4.82 7.38
N ALA A 34 12.84 5.98 7.97
CA ALA A 34 13.20 6.13 9.37
C ALA A 34 12.01 5.89 10.31
N ALA A 35 10.80 6.31 9.92
CA ALA A 35 9.60 6.07 10.71
C ALA A 35 8.38 5.74 9.83
N VAL A 36 7.50 4.91 10.38
CA VAL A 36 6.15 4.66 9.90
C VAL A 36 5.21 4.98 11.07
N PRO A 37 4.65 6.20 11.13
CA PRO A 37 3.73 6.58 12.19
C PRO A 37 2.45 5.75 12.21
N GLY A 38 1.69 5.84 13.30
CA GLY A 38 0.42 5.14 13.49
C GLY A 38 -0.47 5.24 12.25
N ARG A 39 -1.04 4.10 11.85
CA ARG A 39 -1.80 3.95 10.62
C ARG A 39 -3.18 4.59 10.75
N GLU A 40 -3.54 5.44 9.80
CA GLU A 40 -4.92 5.86 9.62
C GLU A 40 -5.72 4.71 9.01
N ASP A 41 -7.06 4.74 9.15
CA ASP A 41 -7.97 3.72 8.64
C ASP A 41 -7.65 3.34 7.18
N PRO A 42 -7.23 2.09 6.93
CA PRO A 42 -6.78 1.65 5.61
C PRO A 42 -7.90 1.44 4.60
N ARG A 43 -9.16 1.46 5.04
CA ARG A 43 -10.32 1.10 4.21
C ARG A 43 -10.53 2.07 3.06
N ASP A 44 -11.18 1.57 2.03
CA ASP A 44 -11.75 2.38 0.96
C ASP A 44 -13.14 2.86 1.35
N VAL A 45 -13.58 3.96 0.76
CA VAL A 45 -14.91 4.51 0.92
C VAL A 45 -15.56 4.76 -0.42
N LEU A 46 -16.87 4.59 -0.45
CA LEU A 46 -17.73 5.05 -1.53
C LEU A 46 -18.23 6.45 -1.22
N VAL A 47 -18.14 7.34 -2.18
CA VAL A 47 -18.87 8.62 -2.19
C VAL A 47 -19.81 8.61 -3.37
N SER A 48 -21.11 8.64 -3.13
CA SER A 48 -22.14 8.46 -4.16
C SER A 48 -23.13 9.61 -4.19
N THR A 49 -23.78 9.80 -5.33
CA THR A 49 -24.88 10.74 -5.46
C THR A 49 -26.05 10.35 -4.54
N GLY A 50 -26.41 11.26 -3.64
CA GLY A 50 -27.51 11.05 -2.68
C GLY A 50 -27.16 10.13 -1.51
N GLY A 51 -25.87 9.86 -1.26
CA GLY A 51 -25.42 9.11 -0.08
C GLY A 51 -25.77 7.62 -0.11
N ARG A 52 -25.99 7.03 -1.28
CA ARG A 52 -26.40 5.61 -1.40
C ARG A 52 -25.22 4.69 -1.16
N PRO A 53 -25.41 3.60 -0.40
CA PRO A 53 -24.43 2.54 -0.27
C PRO A 53 -24.24 1.77 -1.59
N LEU A 54 -23.15 1.01 -1.69
CA LEU A 54 -22.76 0.28 -2.91
C LEU A 54 -23.85 -0.68 -3.40
N ALA A 55 -24.49 -1.38 -2.48
CA ALA A 55 -25.54 -2.36 -2.79
C ALA A 55 -26.85 -1.73 -3.33
N GLU A 56 -27.05 -0.43 -3.11
CA GLU A 56 -28.23 0.31 -3.58
C GLU A 56 -27.99 1.06 -4.90
N LEU A 57 -26.79 0.97 -5.47
CA LEU A 57 -26.53 1.55 -6.79
C LEU A 57 -27.21 0.72 -7.88
N ALA A 58 -27.85 1.41 -8.80
CA ALA A 58 -28.53 0.75 -9.91
C ALA A 58 -27.52 0.03 -10.85
N ALA A 59 -27.95 -1.05 -11.47
CA ALA A 59 -27.17 -1.65 -12.55
C ALA A 59 -26.90 -0.61 -13.65
N GLY A 60 -25.68 -0.59 -14.18
CA GLY A 60 -25.21 0.46 -15.10
C GLY A 60 -24.74 1.74 -14.41
N ALA A 61 -24.83 1.87 -13.06
CA ALA A 61 -24.29 3.02 -12.37
C ALA A 61 -22.77 3.15 -12.63
N ARG A 62 -22.33 4.38 -12.90
CA ARG A 62 -20.94 4.70 -13.25
C ARG A 62 -20.13 4.98 -12.00
N ILE A 63 -19.15 4.11 -11.71
CA ILE A 63 -18.26 4.29 -10.55
C ILE A 63 -16.86 4.66 -11.02
N GLY A 64 -16.40 5.84 -10.58
CA GLY A 64 -15.10 6.40 -10.91
C GLY A 64 -13.98 5.85 -10.03
N THR A 65 -12.94 5.25 -10.62
CA THR A 65 -11.68 4.93 -9.96
C THR A 65 -10.53 4.89 -10.96
N GLY A 66 -9.36 5.38 -10.60
CA GLY A 66 -8.13 5.22 -11.37
C GLY A 66 -7.23 4.09 -10.84
N SER A 67 -7.74 3.28 -9.91
CA SER A 67 -6.99 2.18 -9.28
C SER A 67 -7.37 0.84 -9.92
N PRO A 68 -6.43 0.14 -10.58
CA PRO A 68 -6.69 -1.19 -11.13
C PRO A 68 -7.19 -2.18 -10.08
N ARG A 69 -6.67 -2.12 -8.86
CA ARG A 69 -7.09 -2.93 -7.72
C ARG A 69 -8.58 -2.73 -7.39
N ARG A 70 -9.02 -1.46 -7.28
CA ARG A 70 -10.43 -1.15 -7.01
C ARG A 70 -11.32 -1.56 -8.16
N ALA A 71 -10.90 -1.26 -9.39
CA ALA A 71 -11.65 -1.59 -10.59
C ALA A 71 -11.90 -3.11 -10.71
N ALA A 72 -10.85 -3.92 -10.51
CA ALA A 72 -10.96 -5.37 -10.56
C ALA A 72 -11.90 -5.91 -9.47
N GLN A 73 -11.76 -5.44 -8.23
CA GLN A 73 -12.61 -5.88 -7.12
C GLN A 73 -14.07 -5.44 -7.28
N LEU A 74 -14.34 -4.20 -7.76
CA LEU A 74 -15.71 -3.75 -8.06
C LEU A 74 -16.38 -4.61 -9.12
N ARG A 75 -15.65 -4.94 -10.21
CA ARG A 75 -16.17 -5.81 -11.27
C ARG A 75 -16.46 -7.23 -10.76
N ALA A 76 -15.58 -7.74 -9.88
CA ALA A 76 -15.75 -9.07 -9.30
C ALA A 76 -16.99 -9.20 -8.40
N LEU A 77 -17.58 -8.09 -7.92
CA LEU A 77 -18.81 -8.12 -7.14
C LEU A 77 -20.05 -8.50 -7.98
N GLY A 78 -19.98 -8.42 -9.33
CA GLY A 78 -21.08 -8.84 -10.21
C GLY A 78 -22.34 -7.96 -10.11
N LEU A 79 -22.24 -6.74 -9.59
CA LEU A 79 -23.39 -5.82 -9.39
C LEU A 79 -23.82 -5.10 -10.66
N GLY A 80 -23.24 -5.43 -11.81
CA GLY A 80 -23.58 -4.80 -13.10
C GLY A 80 -23.15 -3.32 -13.20
N LEU A 81 -22.16 -2.90 -12.40
CA LEU A 81 -21.66 -1.51 -12.35
C LEU A 81 -20.74 -1.22 -13.55
N GLU A 82 -20.81 0.00 -14.06
CA GLU A 82 -19.86 0.52 -15.05
C GLU A 82 -18.68 1.19 -14.33
N VAL A 83 -17.52 0.52 -14.31
CA VAL A 83 -16.30 1.08 -13.72
C VAL A 83 -15.55 1.94 -14.72
N VAL A 84 -15.46 3.24 -14.46
CA VAL A 84 -14.82 4.23 -15.33
C VAL A 84 -13.51 4.75 -14.77
N ASP A 85 -12.49 4.93 -15.63
CA ASP A 85 -11.19 5.50 -15.20
C ASP A 85 -11.33 6.99 -14.92
N VAL A 86 -10.95 7.41 -13.71
CA VAL A 86 -10.94 8.82 -13.30
C VAL A 86 -9.59 9.17 -12.69
N ARG A 87 -9.07 10.35 -13.06
CA ARG A 87 -7.79 10.87 -12.60
C ARG A 87 -7.99 12.16 -11.80
N GLY A 88 -6.94 12.59 -11.11
CA GLY A 88 -6.94 13.81 -10.31
C GLY A 88 -6.83 13.51 -8.80
N ASN A 89 -6.77 14.57 -8.01
CA ASN A 89 -6.77 14.54 -6.56
C ASN A 89 -8.18 14.23 -6.00
N VAL A 90 -8.30 14.17 -4.68
CA VAL A 90 -9.56 13.89 -3.98
C VAL A 90 -10.65 14.88 -4.40
N ASP A 91 -10.36 16.19 -4.36
CA ASP A 91 -11.33 17.24 -4.68
C ASP A 91 -11.85 17.12 -6.12
N THR A 92 -10.94 16.85 -7.06
CA THR A 92 -11.32 16.67 -8.47
C THR A 92 -12.27 15.49 -8.64
N ARG A 93 -12.01 14.37 -7.95
CA ARG A 93 -12.85 13.17 -8.04
C ARG A 93 -14.21 13.37 -7.37
N LEU A 94 -14.27 14.06 -6.23
CA LEU A 94 -15.52 14.39 -5.57
C LEU A 94 -16.40 15.29 -6.43
N ARG A 95 -15.80 16.28 -7.13
CA ARG A 95 -16.55 17.10 -8.09
C ARG A 95 -17.20 16.29 -9.21
N LEU A 96 -16.60 15.18 -9.66
CA LEU A 96 -17.24 14.33 -10.66
C LEU A 96 -18.58 13.77 -10.21
N VAL A 97 -18.74 13.50 -8.91
CA VAL A 97 -20.02 13.06 -8.31
C VAL A 97 -21.00 14.22 -8.21
N THR A 98 -20.54 15.35 -7.68
CA THR A 98 -21.37 16.57 -7.54
C THR A 98 -21.90 17.05 -8.90
N ASP A 99 -21.05 17.01 -9.93
CA ASP A 99 -21.38 17.40 -11.30
C ASP A 99 -22.15 16.30 -12.08
N ARG A 100 -22.49 15.18 -11.42
CA ARG A 100 -23.18 14.02 -11.99
C ARG A 100 -22.49 13.43 -13.23
N ARG A 101 -21.18 13.55 -13.31
CA ARG A 101 -20.38 12.91 -14.37
C ARG A 101 -20.13 11.43 -14.11
N VAL A 102 -20.19 11.04 -12.85
CA VAL A 102 -20.25 9.66 -12.36
C VAL A 102 -21.28 9.58 -11.23
N ASP A 103 -21.82 8.40 -10.97
CA ASP A 103 -22.79 8.17 -9.89
C ASP A 103 -22.10 8.02 -8.54
N ALA A 104 -20.86 7.52 -8.55
CA ALA A 104 -20.03 7.39 -7.36
C ALA A 104 -18.53 7.39 -7.68
N VAL A 105 -17.70 7.59 -6.67
CA VAL A 105 -16.25 7.38 -6.71
C VAL A 105 -15.79 6.55 -5.52
N VAL A 106 -14.70 5.77 -5.70
CA VAL A 106 -14.05 5.06 -4.59
C VAL A 106 -12.74 5.75 -4.25
N LEU A 107 -12.61 6.14 -2.98
CA LEU A 107 -11.46 6.86 -2.42
C LEU A 107 -10.90 6.10 -1.21
N ALA A 108 -9.69 6.48 -0.74
CA ALA A 108 -9.17 6.01 0.53
C ALA A 108 -9.73 6.87 1.67
N LEU A 109 -10.28 6.27 2.73
CA LEU A 109 -10.81 6.99 3.89
C LEU A 109 -9.76 7.92 4.51
N ALA A 110 -8.52 7.43 4.67
CA ALA A 110 -7.40 8.22 5.15
C ALA A 110 -7.19 9.53 4.37
N GLY A 111 -7.44 9.51 3.05
CA GLY A 111 -7.36 10.71 2.22
C GLY A 111 -8.46 11.73 2.53
N LEU A 112 -9.70 11.28 2.76
CA LEU A 112 -10.81 12.15 3.16
C LEU A 112 -10.59 12.73 4.56
N ARG A 113 -10.16 11.89 5.54
CA ARG A 113 -9.88 12.33 6.91
C ARG A 113 -8.81 13.42 6.96
N ARG A 114 -7.71 13.28 6.21
CA ARG A 114 -6.66 14.33 6.11
C ARG A 114 -7.16 15.66 5.58
N LEU A 115 -8.22 15.64 4.78
CA LEU A 115 -8.86 16.85 4.25
C LEU A 115 -10.04 17.33 5.09
N GLY A 116 -10.39 16.66 6.19
CA GLY A 116 -11.56 16.94 7.01
C GLY A 116 -12.89 16.69 6.29
N ARG A 117 -12.89 15.76 5.30
CA ARG A 117 -14.04 15.48 4.42
C ARG A 117 -14.60 14.07 4.58
N GLN A 118 -14.35 13.40 5.71
CA GLN A 118 -14.82 12.05 5.98
C GLN A 118 -16.36 11.94 5.96
N ASP A 119 -17.07 13.01 6.29
CA ASP A 119 -18.52 13.04 6.34
C ASP A 119 -19.17 12.97 4.94
N GLU A 120 -18.39 13.12 3.88
CA GLU A 120 -18.85 12.93 2.50
C GLU A 120 -18.89 11.45 2.10
N ALA A 121 -18.33 10.55 2.91
CA ALA A 121 -18.41 9.12 2.66
C ALA A 121 -19.84 8.62 2.79
N SER A 122 -20.36 8.01 1.73
CA SER A 122 -21.66 7.34 1.74
C SER A 122 -21.59 5.97 2.42
N GLU A 123 -20.45 5.30 2.30
CA GLU A 123 -20.18 3.99 2.88
C GLU A 123 -18.68 3.78 3.08
N VAL A 124 -18.30 3.23 4.21
CA VAL A 124 -16.95 2.67 4.43
C VAL A 124 -16.98 1.21 4.00
N LEU A 125 -16.22 0.88 2.95
CA LEU A 125 -16.26 -0.46 2.36
C LEU A 125 -15.55 -1.49 3.25
N ASP A 126 -16.25 -2.61 3.51
CA ASP A 126 -15.68 -3.71 4.28
C ASP A 126 -14.46 -4.30 3.52
N PRO A 127 -13.34 -4.55 4.21
CA PRO A 127 -12.18 -5.22 3.61
C PRO A 127 -12.47 -6.61 3.04
N LEU A 128 -13.52 -7.30 3.46
CA LEU A 128 -13.97 -8.55 2.83
C LEU A 128 -14.45 -8.33 1.39
N LEU A 129 -15.03 -7.16 1.11
CA LEU A 129 -15.49 -6.77 -0.22
C LEU A 129 -14.36 -6.09 -1.01
N MET A 130 -13.63 -5.18 -0.35
CA MET A 130 -12.63 -4.31 -0.97
C MET A 130 -11.35 -4.28 -0.14
N LEU A 131 -10.44 -5.22 -0.37
CA LEU A 131 -9.11 -5.16 0.27
C LEU A 131 -8.35 -3.91 -0.18
N PRO A 132 -7.79 -3.14 0.77
CA PRO A 132 -7.04 -1.90 0.47
C PRO A 132 -5.75 -2.18 -0.31
N ALA A 133 -5.13 -1.11 -0.81
CA ALA A 133 -3.79 -1.21 -1.36
C ALA A 133 -2.77 -1.49 -0.24
N PRO A 134 -1.71 -2.29 -0.50
CA PRO A 134 -0.61 -2.44 0.44
C PRO A 134 -0.08 -1.08 0.91
N GLY A 135 0.00 -0.87 2.23
CA GLY A 135 0.42 0.40 2.84
C GLY A 135 -0.61 1.53 2.79
N GLN A 136 -1.86 1.30 2.39
CA GLN A 136 -2.89 2.33 2.43
C GLN A 136 -3.19 2.75 3.87
N GLY A 137 -3.32 4.06 4.11
CA GLY A 137 -3.50 4.65 5.45
C GLY A 137 -2.18 5.00 6.15
N ALA A 138 -1.08 4.30 5.85
CA ALA A 138 0.21 4.56 6.45
C ALA A 138 0.99 5.66 5.73
N LEU A 139 1.82 6.38 6.49
CA LEU A 139 2.84 7.31 6.01
C LEU A 139 4.22 6.66 6.12
N ALA A 140 5.12 7.03 5.22
CA ALA A 140 6.54 6.76 5.33
C ALA A 140 7.28 8.09 5.54
N VAL A 141 8.13 8.14 6.55
CA VAL A 141 9.03 9.27 6.82
C VAL A 141 10.42 8.84 6.40
N GLU A 142 10.93 9.41 5.31
CA GLU A 142 12.26 9.12 4.78
C GLU A 142 13.26 10.21 5.16
N CYS A 143 14.49 9.79 5.42
CA CYS A 143 15.65 10.67 5.58
C CYS A 143 16.90 10.03 4.97
N ARG A 144 18.03 10.73 5.00
CA ARG A 144 19.33 10.18 4.59
C ARG A 144 19.75 9.01 5.50
N GLU A 145 20.24 7.95 4.91
CA GLU A 145 20.70 6.75 5.62
C GLU A 145 21.83 7.07 6.63
N GLY A 146 22.77 7.96 6.25
CA GLY A 146 23.90 8.34 7.08
C GLY A 146 23.58 9.32 8.21
N ASP A 147 22.37 9.88 8.26
CA ASP A 147 21.97 10.86 9.29
C ASP A 147 21.45 10.13 10.54
N THR A 148 22.38 9.63 11.36
CA THR A 148 22.04 8.81 12.54
C THR A 148 21.32 9.59 13.62
N GLU A 149 21.61 10.89 13.81
CA GLU A 149 20.94 11.72 14.80
C GLU A 149 19.48 11.96 14.42
N LEU A 150 19.24 12.35 13.17
CA LEU A 150 17.88 12.57 12.69
C LEU A 150 17.07 11.27 12.70
N ARG A 151 17.69 10.13 12.33
CA ARG A 151 17.03 8.82 12.38
C ARG A 151 16.58 8.46 13.80
N ALA A 152 17.40 8.73 14.81
CA ALA A 152 17.04 8.49 16.21
C ALA A 152 15.83 9.35 16.64
N VAL A 153 15.79 10.61 16.22
CA VAL A 153 14.64 11.49 16.50
C VAL A 153 13.38 11.01 15.77
N LEU A 154 13.50 10.67 14.49
CA LEU A 154 12.35 10.21 13.69
C LEU A 154 11.80 8.87 14.20
N ALA A 155 12.66 7.99 14.74
CA ALA A 155 12.24 6.71 15.30
C ALA A 155 11.24 6.84 16.47
N LEU A 156 11.20 7.99 17.15
CA LEU A 156 10.21 8.28 18.19
C LEU A 156 8.77 8.39 17.64
N ALA A 157 8.63 8.63 16.36
CA ALA A 157 7.34 8.67 15.68
C ALA A 157 6.95 7.32 15.03
N ASP A 158 7.79 6.30 15.16
CA ASP A 158 7.54 4.98 14.58
C ASP A 158 6.49 4.23 15.40
N ASP A 159 5.52 3.62 14.72
CA ASP A 159 4.52 2.75 15.33
C ASP A 159 4.86 1.29 14.97
N PRO A 160 5.24 0.46 15.96
CA PRO A 160 5.68 -0.91 15.70
C PRO A 160 4.62 -1.78 15.02
N ALA A 161 3.36 -1.69 15.43
CA ALA A 161 2.28 -2.49 14.87
C ALA A 161 2.04 -2.12 13.40
N THR A 162 1.99 -0.82 13.09
CA THR A 162 1.87 -0.33 11.70
C THR A 162 3.06 -0.77 10.87
N ARG A 163 4.29 -0.65 11.41
CA ARG A 163 5.52 -1.05 10.70
C ARG A 163 5.49 -2.53 10.36
N LEU A 164 5.11 -3.41 11.28
CA LEU A 164 4.98 -4.84 11.03
C LEU A 164 3.94 -5.14 9.95
N ALA A 165 2.75 -4.56 10.08
CA ALA A 165 1.68 -4.74 9.12
C ALA A 165 2.11 -4.35 7.71
N VAL A 166 2.66 -3.14 7.53
CA VAL A 166 3.06 -2.68 6.19
C VAL A 166 4.31 -3.40 5.66
N THR A 167 5.14 -3.94 6.55
CA THR A 167 6.28 -4.80 6.15
C THR A 167 5.78 -6.08 5.50
N ALA A 168 4.79 -6.77 6.08
CA ALA A 168 4.18 -7.96 5.51
C ALA A 168 3.49 -7.66 4.17
N GLU A 169 2.68 -6.59 4.10
CA GLU A 169 1.99 -6.17 2.89
C GLU A 169 2.96 -5.84 1.74
N ARG A 170 4.04 -5.12 2.04
CA ARG A 170 5.05 -4.74 1.05
C ARG A 170 5.92 -5.91 0.62
N ALA A 171 6.23 -6.83 1.53
CA ALA A 171 6.95 -8.07 1.21
C ALA A 171 6.14 -8.97 0.27
N LEU A 172 4.82 -9.07 0.48
CA LEU A 172 3.91 -9.75 -0.43
C LEU A 172 3.93 -9.08 -1.82
N LEU A 173 3.78 -7.76 -1.89
CA LEU A 173 3.77 -7.02 -3.15
C LEU A 173 5.09 -7.18 -3.92
N ALA A 174 6.23 -7.16 -3.20
CA ALA A 174 7.56 -7.38 -3.78
C ALA A 174 7.71 -8.81 -4.34
N ALA A 175 7.26 -9.82 -3.58
CA ALA A 175 7.37 -11.23 -3.98
C ALA A 175 6.44 -11.60 -5.15
N LEU A 176 5.32 -10.89 -5.31
CA LEU A 176 4.47 -10.97 -6.49
C LEU A 176 5.06 -10.24 -7.71
N GLU A 177 6.22 -9.59 -7.57
CA GLU A 177 6.81 -8.70 -8.60
C GLU A 177 5.80 -7.66 -9.12
N ALA A 178 4.88 -7.25 -8.26
CA ALA A 178 3.76 -6.40 -8.59
C ALA A 178 4.07 -4.94 -8.25
N GLY A 179 3.85 -4.04 -9.20
CA GLY A 179 3.96 -2.59 -8.98
C GLY A 179 2.65 -1.97 -8.49
N CYS A 180 2.66 -0.65 -8.23
CA CYS A 180 1.49 0.13 -7.78
C CYS A 180 0.29 0.07 -8.75
N THR A 181 0.49 -0.40 -9.99
CA THR A 181 -0.55 -0.54 -11.02
C THR A 181 -1.13 -1.95 -11.09
N ALA A 182 -0.65 -2.89 -10.29
CA ALA A 182 -1.18 -4.24 -10.25
C ALA A 182 -2.52 -4.31 -9.51
N PRO A 183 -3.42 -5.22 -9.86
CA PRO A 183 -4.71 -5.42 -9.21
C PRO A 183 -4.55 -6.24 -7.91
N VAL A 184 -3.64 -5.80 -7.03
CA VAL A 184 -3.30 -6.44 -5.76
C VAL A 184 -3.84 -5.63 -4.60
N GLY A 185 -4.61 -6.27 -3.73
CA GLY A 185 -5.01 -5.76 -2.42
C GLY A 185 -4.33 -6.57 -1.31
N ALA A 186 -3.95 -5.91 -0.23
CA ALA A 186 -3.46 -6.56 0.97
C ALA A 186 -3.76 -5.72 2.21
N LEU A 187 -4.03 -6.41 3.31
CA LEU A 187 -4.23 -5.82 4.63
C LEU A 187 -3.64 -6.75 5.67
N ALA A 188 -2.65 -6.24 6.41
CA ALA A 188 -2.14 -6.89 7.60
C ALA A 188 -2.52 -6.11 8.84
N GLU A 189 -2.78 -6.85 9.93
CA GLU A 189 -3.21 -6.31 11.22
C GLU A 189 -2.59 -7.16 12.33
N VAL A 190 -2.12 -6.51 13.39
CA VAL A 190 -1.78 -7.20 14.64
C VAL A 190 -3.09 -7.47 15.35
N VAL A 191 -3.34 -8.71 15.67
CA VAL A 191 -4.58 -9.18 16.31
C VAL A 191 -4.25 -10.00 17.55
N GLU A 192 -5.19 -10.07 18.48
CA GLU A 192 -5.09 -10.95 19.65
C GLU A 192 -5.38 -12.39 19.19
N GLY A 193 -4.44 -13.29 19.40
CA GLY A 193 -4.58 -14.74 19.17
C GLY A 193 -4.80 -15.50 20.49
N GLU A 194 -4.94 -16.83 20.40
CA GLU A 194 -5.13 -17.68 21.60
C GLU A 194 -3.88 -17.69 22.51
N ASP A 195 -2.69 -17.67 21.92
CA ASP A 195 -1.38 -17.77 22.59
C ASP A 195 -0.61 -16.44 22.62
N GLY A 196 -1.27 -15.31 22.38
CA GLY A 196 -0.65 -13.97 22.34
C GLY A 196 -0.91 -13.21 21.03
N ALA A 197 -0.14 -12.17 20.78
CA ALA A 197 -0.32 -11.35 19.59
C ALA A 197 0.09 -12.10 18.31
N GLU A 198 -0.69 -11.92 17.27
CA GLU A 198 -0.45 -12.50 15.94
C GLU A 198 -0.47 -11.41 14.87
N LEU A 199 0.34 -11.59 13.82
CA LEU A 199 0.21 -10.80 12.62
C LEU A 199 -0.64 -11.56 11.60
N SER A 200 -1.83 -11.04 11.32
CA SER A 200 -2.74 -11.57 10.30
C SER A 200 -2.56 -10.80 8.99
N LEU A 201 -2.38 -11.51 7.87
CA LEU A 201 -2.28 -10.92 6.53
C LEU A 201 -3.34 -11.54 5.62
N ARG A 202 -4.14 -10.69 4.99
CA ARG A 202 -5.12 -11.05 3.95
C ARG A 202 -4.72 -10.41 2.63
N ALA A 203 -4.82 -11.14 1.52
CA ALA A 203 -4.44 -10.65 0.21
C ALA A 203 -5.40 -11.09 -0.90
N VAL A 204 -5.44 -10.32 -1.97
CA VAL A 204 -6.17 -10.61 -3.20
C VAL A 204 -5.35 -10.20 -4.41
N VAL A 205 -5.32 -11.05 -5.42
CA VAL A 205 -4.90 -10.72 -6.80
C VAL A 205 -6.09 -11.03 -7.69
N ALA A 206 -6.59 -10.05 -8.43
CA ALA A 206 -7.80 -10.18 -9.23
C ALA A 206 -7.53 -9.94 -10.73
N ALA A 207 -8.26 -10.64 -11.58
CA ALA A 207 -8.27 -10.32 -12.99
C ALA A 207 -8.83 -8.90 -13.24
N ALA A 208 -8.26 -8.18 -14.19
CA ALA A 208 -8.63 -6.78 -14.46
C ALA A 208 -10.12 -6.62 -14.84
N ASP A 209 -10.71 -7.65 -15.46
CA ASP A 209 -12.13 -7.70 -15.84
C ASP A 209 -13.04 -8.18 -14.69
N GLY A 210 -12.47 -8.61 -13.55
CA GLY A 210 -13.20 -9.14 -12.40
C GLY A 210 -13.69 -10.58 -12.56
N SER A 211 -13.32 -11.28 -13.63
CA SER A 211 -13.79 -12.65 -13.93
C SER A 211 -13.25 -13.70 -12.95
N ALA A 212 -12.12 -13.44 -12.32
CA ALA A 212 -11.48 -14.34 -11.37
C ALA A 212 -10.63 -13.57 -10.34
N ALA A 213 -10.41 -14.18 -9.18
CA ALA A 213 -9.51 -13.68 -8.16
C ALA A 213 -8.95 -14.82 -7.31
N VAL A 214 -7.69 -14.70 -6.92
CA VAL A 214 -7.06 -15.53 -5.88
C VAL A 214 -7.07 -14.72 -4.60
N ARG A 215 -7.73 -15.24 -3.56
CA ARG A 215 -7.77 -14.66 -2.20
C ARG A 215 -7.14 -15.64 -1.24
N ARG A 216 -6.24 -15.17 -0.38
CA ARG A 216 -5.58 -15.95 0.67
C ARG A 216 -5.40 -15.12 1.93
N GLY A 217 -5.27 -15.80 3.05
CA GLY A 217 -4.88 -15.22 4.32
C GLY A 217 -4.00 -16.17 5.09
N ALA A 218 -3.10 -15.62 5.87
CA ALA A 218 -2.23 -16.37 6.78
C ALA A 218 -1.93 -15.54 8.01
N THR A 219 -1.60 -16.21 9.11
CA THR A 219 -1.21 -15.61 10.39
C THR A 219 0.15 -16.15 10.82
N VAL A 220 0.87 -15.36 11.58
CA VAL A 220 2.10 -15.78 12.26
C VAL A 220 2.09 -15.21 13.68
N PRO A 221 2.46 -15.99 14.70
CA PRO A 221 2.62 -15.48 16.05
C PRO A 221 3.71 -14.43 16.10
N LEU A 222 3.52 -13.43 16.93
CA LEU A 222 4.50 -12.38 17.19
C LEU A 222 5.21 -12.68 18.53
N PRO A 223 6.49 -12.29 18.69
CA PRO A 223 7.20 -12.43 19.95
C PRO A 223 6.51 -11.67 21.08
N ASP A 224 6.50 -12.22 22.30
CA ASP A 224 5.90 -11.59 23.49
C ASP A 224 6.49 -10.21 23.83
N SER A 225 7.73 -9.96 23.41
CA SER A 225 8.43 -8.67 23.59
C SER A 225 7.74 -7.47 22.93
N LEU A 226 6.69 -7.68 22.13
CA LEU A 226 5.87 -6.61 21.57
C LEU A 226 4.76 -6.13 22.53
N HIS A 227 4.40 -6.90 23.57
CA HIS A 227 3.43 -6.51 24.58
C HIS A 227 3.98 -5.52 25.61
N GLU A 228 5.30 -5.42 25.78
CA GLU A 228 5.94 -4.55 26.78
C GLU A 228 6.03 -3.07 26.37
N TYR A 229 5.44 -2.68 25.25
CA TYR A 229 5.47 -1.29 24.76
C TYR A 229 4.42 -0.34 25.36
N GLU A 230 3.61 -0.80 26.32
CA GLU A 230 2.83 0.10 27.16
C GLU A 230 3.71 0.59 28.34
N VAL A 231 4.39 1.71 28.11
CA VAL A 231 4.91 2.63 29.13
C VAL A 231 5.80 2.03 30.22
N HIS A 232 7.08 1.87 29.96
CA HIS A 232 8.10 1.97 31.00
C HIS A 232 9.22 2.94 30.59
N ASP A 233 9.33 4.03 31.34
CA ASP A 233 10.38 5.06 31.28
C ASP A 233 11.73 4.57 31.84
N ASP A 234 12.14 3.31 31.63
CA ASP A 234 13.42 2.81 32.17
C ASP A 234 14.45 2.60 31.06
N VAL A 235 15.49 3.40 31.11
CA VAL A 235 16.58 3.57 30.14
C VAL A 235 17.58 2.41 30.13
N GLY A 236 17.26 1.25 30.73
CA GLY A 236 18.19 0.14 31.00
C GLY A 236 18.19 -1.06 30.06
N GLU A 237 17.15 -1.29 29.23
CA GLU A 237 17.00 -2.57 28.48
C GLU A 237 16.94 -2.40 26.94
N ALA A 238 17.65 -1.42 26.41
CA ALA A 238 17.58 -1.06 24.98
C ALA A 238 18.07 -2.16 24.02
N SER A 239 18.84 -3.16 24.46
CA SER A 239 19.45 -4.15 23.58
C SER A 239 18.51 -5.34 23.25
N GLU A 240 17.72 -5.82 24.20
CA GLU A 240 16.77 -6.94 23.98
C GLU A 240 15.58 -6.49 23.15
N GLY A 241 15.06 -5.30 23.35
CA GLY A 241 13.98 -4.74 22.55
C GLY A 241 14.35 -4.50 21.07
N VAL A 242 15.63 -4.26 20.74
CA VAL A 242 16.09 -4.12 19.34
C VAL A 242 16.14 -5.47 18.65
N ALA A 243 16.61 -6.53 19.31
CA ALA A 243 16.66 -7.89 18.75
C ALA A 243 15.24 -8.41 18.46
N GLY A 244 14.31 -8.29 19.41
CA GLY A 244 12.92 -8.72 19.23
C GLY A 244 12.19 -8.00 18.08
N ARG A 245 12.48 -6.70 17.86
CA ARG A 245 11.94 -5.94 16.72
C ARG A 245 12.46 -6.45 15.38
N HIS A 246 13.74 -6.81 15.30
CA HIS A 246 14.32 -7.39 14.08
C HIS A 246 13.69 -8.73 13.75
N ASP A 247 13.48 -9.58 14.74
CA ASP A 247 12.87 -10.90 14.56
C ASP A 247 11.40 -10.78 14.12
N ALA A 248 10.64 -9.88 14.73
CA ALA A 248 9.26 -9.60 14.34
C ALA A 248 9.16 -9.04 12.91
N ALA A 249 10.04 -8.12 12.53
CA ALA A 249 10.07 -7.58 11.17
C ALA A 249 10.47 -8.64 10.13
N ALA A 250 11.39 -9.53 10.48
CA ALA A 250 11.78 -10.67 9.64
C ALA A 250 10.63 -11.67 9.46
N ALA A 251 9.88 -11.97 10.54
CA ALA A 251 8.69 -12.81 10.52
C ALA A 251 7.58 -12.19 9.66
N ALA A 252 7.31 -10.89 9.81
CA ALA A 252 6.35 -10.16 8.99
C ALA A 252 6.70 -10.22 7.49
N ALA A 253 7.96 -9.97 7.16
CA ALA A 253 8.42 -10.08 5.77
C ALA A 253 8.35 -11.52 5.24
N ALA A 254 8.65 -12.52 6.07
CA ALA A 254 8.54 -13.94 5.70
C ALA A 254 7.07 -14.34 5.44
N LEU A 255 6.12 -13.90 6.28
CA LEU A 255 4.69 -14.08 6.09
C LEU A 255 4.24 -13.55 4.71
N GLY A 256 4.62 -12.33 4.38
CA GLY A 256 4.28 -11.71 3.09
C GLY A 256 4.82 -12.51 1.90
N ARG A 257 6.09 -12.95 1.96
CA ARG A 257 6.70 -13.77 0.90
C ARG A 257 6.07 -15.15 0.78
N ALA A 258 5.79 -15.82 1.90
CA ALA A 258 5.15 -17.13 1.91
C ALA A 258 3.76 -17.07 1.26
N LEU A 259 2.93 -16.10 1.69
CA LEU A 259 1.59 -15.91 1.14
C LEU A 259 1.62 -15.59 -0.37
N ALA A 260 2.57 -14.79 -0.83
CA ALA A 260 2.77 -14.53 -2.25
C ALA A 260 3.10 -15.81 -3.03
N THR A 261 3.97 -16.66 -2.48
CA THR A 261 4.34 -17.95 -3.10
C THR A 261 3.12 -18.86 -3.26
N GLU A 262 2.29 -18.96 -2.23
CA GLU A 262 1.04 -19.73 -2.29
C GLU A 262 0.08 -19.17 -3.35
N MET A 263 -0.10 -17.84 -3.39
CA MET A 263 -0.96 -17.19 -4.37
C MET A 263 -0.46 -17.41 -5.81
N LEU A 264 0.85 -17.40 -6.04
CA LEU A 264 1.44 -17.71 -7.34
C LEU A 264 1.21 -19.18 -7.73
N ALA A 265 1.34 -20.11 -6.79
CA ALA A 265 1.04 -21.53 -7.00
C ALA A 265 -0.45 -21.75 -7.37
N ASP A 266 -1.35 -20.93 -6.83
CA ASP A 266 -2.77 -20.91 -7.16
C ASP A 266 -3.11 -20.21 -8.48
N GLY A 267 -2.09 -19.81 -9.24
CA GLY A 267 -2.25 -19.24 -10.58
C GLY A 267 -2.49 -17.74 -10.62
N SER A 268 -2.24 -16.98 -9.55
CA SER A 268 -2.43 -15.52 -9.55
C SER A 268 -1.54 -14.78 -10.54
N ALA A 269 -0.41 -15.38 -10.97
CA ALA A 269 0.52 -14.79 -11.93
C ALA A 269 -0.16 -14.34 -13.24
N GLN A 270 -1.20 -15.05 -13.69
CA GLN A 270 -1.96 -14.72 -14.91
C GLN A 270 -2.72 -13.38 -14.83
N PHE A 271 -2.96 -12.87 -13.61
CA PHE A 271 -3.67 -11.61 -13.36
C PHE A 271 -2.74 -10.43 -13.15
N LEU A 272 -1.43 -10.69 -13.02
CA LEU A 272 -0.43 -9.65 -12.83
C LEU A 272 0.01 -9.08 -14.19
N PRO A 273 0.30 -7.78 -14.27
CA PRO A 273 0.86 -7.20 -15.49
C PRO A 273 2.22 -7.84 -15.76
N VAL A 274 2.47 -8.22 -17.02
CA VAL A 274 3.78 -8.70 -17.44
C VAL A 274 4.79 -7.57 -17.19
N THR A 275 5.72 -7.77 -16.26
CA THR A 275 6.83 -6.84 -16.07
C THR A 275 7.68 -6.87 -17.32
N ALA A 276 7.62 -5.78 -18.11
CA ALA A 276 8.49 -5.65 -19.27
C ALA A 276 9.93 -5.62 -18.74
N THR A 277 10.68 -6.70 -18.95
CA THR A 277 12.12 -6.73 -18.72
C THR A 277 12.70 -5.50 -19.43
N PRO A 278 13.52 -4.64 -18.77
CA PRO A 278 14.12 -3.52 -19.45
C PRO A 278 14.93 -4.08 -20.63
N ARG A 279 14.49 -3.77 -21.85
CA ARG A 279 15.27 -4.10 -23.04
C ARG A 279 16.58 -3.37 -22.91
N ASN A 280 17.64 -4.14 -22.67
CA ASN A 280 19.01 -3.67 -22.73
C ASN A 280 19.28 -3.22 -24.19
N THR A 281 18.93 -1.97 -24.50
CA THR A 281 19.35 -1.34 -25.75
C THR A 281 20.81 -1.00 -25.59
N ALA A 282 21.66 -2.02 -25.80
CA ALA A 282 23.05 -1.78 -26.14
C ALA A 282 23.03 -0.91 -27.41
N ARG A 283 23.23 0.37 -27.23
CA ARG A 283 23.52 1.30 -28.34
C ARG A 283 24.77 0.80 -29.01
N SER A 284 24.63 0.12 -30.15
CA SER A 284 25.70 -0.06 -31.09
C SER A 284 26.09 1.35 -31.59
N SER A 285 27.18 1.89 -31.07
CA SER A 285 27.83 3.08 -31.59
C SER A 285 28.41 2.76 -32.96
N GLY A 286 27.60 2.86 -33.99
CA GLY A 286 28.08 2.95 -35.37
C GLY A 286 28.75 4.30 -35.55
N ARG A 287 30.10 4.30 -35.53
CA ARG A 287 30.91 5.41 -36.03
C ARG A 287 30.62 5.56 -37.53
N ILE A 288 29.97 6.65 -37.89
CA ILE A 288 30.01 7.14 -39.28
C ILE A 288 31.39 7.84 -39.44
N ARG A 289 32.21 7.30 -40.34
CA ARG A 289 33.45 7.93 -40.76
C ARG A 289 33.09 9.12 -41.65
N GLU A 290 33.68 10.28 -41.35
CA GLU A 290 33.80 11.38 -42.32
C GLU A 290 34.57 10.90 -43.54
N GLY A 291 34.05 11.21 -44.74
CA GLY A 291 34.67 11.09 -46.02
C GLY A 291 33.75 10.46 -47.03
N ASP A 292 32.99 11.33 -47.73
CA ASP A 292 32.78 11.34 -49.18
C ASP A 292 31.66 12.30 -49.59
N LEU A 293 32.15 13.48 -50.13
CA LEU A 293 31.51 14.44 -51.03
C LEU A 293 30.37 15.31 -50.50
#